data_9f59e885e45b6c8395eb63faa8202a92
#
_entry.id   9f59e885e45b6c8395eb63faa8202a92
#
_cell.length_a   1.000
_cell.length_b   1.000
_cell.length_c   1.000
_cell.angle_alpha   90.00
_cell.angle_beta   90.00
_cell.angle_gamma   90.00
#
_symmetry.space_group_name_H-M   'P 1'
#
loop_
_entity.id
_entity.type
_entity.pdbx_description
1 polymer ?
#
loop_
_entity_poly.entity_id
_entity_poly.type
_entity_poly.pdbx_seq_one_letter_code
_entity_poly.pdbx_strand_id
1 'polypeptide(L)' 'GTGLAVSQLLSIVLVVVSLVILFYRHRQEAKKREGNS' A
#
# COMPACT_ATOMS: atom_id res chain seq x y z
N GLY A 1 20.60 -4.67 18.19
CA GLY A 1 21.33 -4.64 17.10
C GLY A 1 20.83 -3.86 15.90
N THR A 2 21.80 -3.51 15.10
CA THR A 2 21.49 -2.75 13.89
C THR A 2 20.72 -3.59 12.88
N GLY A 3 20.97 -4.89 12.88
CA GLY A 3 20.26 -5.77 11.95
C GLY A 3 18.77 -5.80 12.19
N LEU A 4 18.39 -5.77 13.46
CA LEU A 4 16.97 -5.79 13.81
C LEU A 4 16.28 -4.51 13.35
N ALA A 5 16.95 -3.39 13.49
CA ALA A 5 16.37 -2.12 13.10
C ALA A 5 16.16 -2.07 11.59
N VAL A 6 17.14 -2.54 10.83
CA VAL A 6 17.03 -2.54 9.39
C VAL A 6 15.91 -3.47 8.94
N SER A 7 15.81 -4.62 9.56
CA SER A 7 14.75 -5.58 9.22
C SER A 7 13.38 -4.98 9.49
N GLN A 8 13.27 -4.31 10.62
CA GLN A 8 12.00 -3.69 10.98
C GLN A 8 11.62 -2.59 9.99
N LEU A 9 12.58 -1.79 9.61
CA LEU A 9 12.34 -0.73 8.64
C LEU A 9 11.84 -1.30 7.32
N LEU A 10 12.48 -2.37 6.89
CA LEU A 10 12.09 -3.01 5.64
C LEU A 10 10.66 -3.51 5.71
N SER A 11 10.30 -4.11 6.83
CA SER A 11 8.93 -4.62 7.02
C SER A 11 7.92 -3.50 6.95
N ILE A 12 8.21 -2.40 7.62
CA ILE A 12 7.30 -1.27 7.64
C ILE A 12 7.13 -0.72 6.23
N VAL A 13 8.23 -0.58 5.51
CA VAL A 13 8.18 -0.06 4.15
C VAL A 13 7.30 -0.96 3.28
N LEU A 14 7.50 -2.25 3.41
CA LEU A 14 6.72 -3.20 2.62
C LEU A 14 5.23 -3.09 2.92
N VAL A 15 4.89 -3.00 4.18
CA VAL A 15 3.49 -2.90 4.59
C VAL A 15 2.89 -1.62 4.06
N VAL A 16 3.61 -0.51 4.23
CA VAL A 16 3.11 0.78 3.79
C VAL A 16 2.89 0.78 2.28
N VAL A 17 3.87 0.27 1.54
CA VAL A 17 3.75 0.23 0.09
C VAL A 17 2.56 -0.62 -0.33
N SER A 18 2.39 -1.76 0.30
CA SER A 18 1.26 -2.64 -0.02
C SER A 18 -0.06 -1.94 0.23
N LEU A 19 -0.16 -1.26 1.36
CA LEU A 19 -1.39 -0.56 1.71
C LEU A 19 -1.69 0.55 0.70
N VAL A 20 -0.65 1.28 0.30
CA VAL A 20 -0.83 2.36 -0.65
C VAL A 20 -1.32 1.80 -1.99
N ILE A 21 -0.72 0.72 -2.44
CA ILE A 21 -1.12 0.12 -3.70
C ILE A 21 -2.56 -0.36 -3.62
N LEU A 22 -2.91 -1.04 -2.54
CA LEU A 22 -4.27 -1.52 -2.36
C LEU A 22 -5.27 -0.38 -2.36
N PHE A 23 -4.94 0.67 -1.63
CA PHE A 23 -5.80 1.83 -1.52
C PHE A 23 -6.00 2.48 -2.89
N TYR A 24 -4.92 2.58 -3.64
CA TYR A 24 -4.97 3.18 -4.96
C TYR A 24 -5.87 2.39 -5.89
N ARG A 25 -5.72 1.08 -5.86
CA ARG A 25 -6.52 0.22 -6.73
C ARG A 25 -7.99 0.31 -6.37
N HIS A 26 -8.28 0.31 -5.10
CA HIS A 26 -9.67 0.41 -4.65
C HIS A 26 -10.31 1.71 -5.11
N ARG A 27 -9.55 2.77 -5.01
CA ARG A 27 -10.07 4.07 -5.43
C ARG A 27 -10.34 4.11 -6.93
N GLN A 28 -9.44 3.53 -7.68
CA GLN A 28 -9.60 3.50 -9.12
C GLN A 28 -10.84 2.71 -9.54
N GLU A 29 -11.06 1.61 -8.87
CA GLU A 29 -12.22 0.79 -9.17
C GLU A 29 -13.52 1.52 -8.87
N ALA A 30 -13.55 2.19 -7.75
CA ALA A 30 -14.73 2.95 -7.37
C ALA A 30 -15.01 4.05 -8.38
N LYS A 31 -13.94 4.72 -8.81
CA LYS A 31 -14.09 5.79 -9.78
C LYS A 31 -14.60 5.26 -11.11
N LYS A 32 -14.08 4.12 -11.50
CA LYS A 32 -14.50 3.52 -12.76
C LYS A 32 -15.98 3.18 -12.75
N ARG A 33 -16.43 2.67 -11.62
CA ARG A 33 -17.84 2.31 -11.48
C ARG A 33 -18.73 3.53 -11.61
N GLU A 34 -18.36 4.57 -10.93
CA GLU A 34 -19.15 5.80 -10.95
C GLU A 34 -19.17 6.41 -12.35
N GLY A 35 -18.03 6.39 -12.99
CA GLY A 35 -17.95 6.94 -14.33
C GLY A 35 -18.77 6.17 -15.32
N ASN A 36 -18.94 4.88 -15.09
CA ASN A 36 -19.68 4.02 -15.99
C ASN A 36 -21.19 4.15 -15.79
N SER A 37 -21.57 4.37 -14.56
CA SER A 37 -22.99 4.54 -14.31
C SER A 37 -23.41 5.96 -14.56
#